data_5a7cdbef24ac90012cc1dc7a91820258
#
_entry.id   5a7cdbef24ac90012cc1dc7a91820258
#
_cell.length_a   1.000
_cell.length_b   1.000
_cell.length_c   1.000
_cell.angle_alpha   90.00
_cell.angle_beta   90.00
_cell.angle_gamma   90.00
#
_symmetry.space_group_name_H-M   'P 1'
#
loop_
_entity.id
_entity.type
_entity.pdbx_description
1 polymer ?
#
loop_
_entity_poly.entity_id
_entity_poly.type
_entity_poly.pdbx_seq_one_letter_code
_entity_poly.pdbx_strand_id
1 'polypeptide(L)'
;AVIAALEPVASAAQATPLAVPRVNPAAIVTAPKARRVVGIDVFVEGEGPAETLGPAMEAAAEGAGFTLKMISNRGAQVYPATAPLEDVVDHWRCRFLGPAQDDAKVAALLAKVSAVRPWMHVEKLQDFDGAPAYSKAQGEA
;
A
#
# COMPACT_ATOMS: atom_id res chain seq x y z
N ALA A 1 7.49 42.30 7.73
CA ALA A 1 7.38 43.07 6.49
C ALA A 1 6.55 42.38 5.41
N VAL A 2 6.45 41.06 5.40
CA VAL A 2 5.66 40.32 4.37
C VAL A 2 4.15 40.47 4.59
N ILE A 3 3.68 40.59 5.83
CA ILE A 3 2.25 40.75 6.17
C ILE A 3 1.69 42.08 5.73
N ALA A 4 2.51 43.13 5.65
CA ALA A 4 2.09 44.47 5.23
C ALA A 4 1.86 44.60 3.71
N ALA A 5 2.27 43.61 2.91
CA ALA A 5 2.10 43.58 1.45
C ALA A 5 0.84 42.81 1.00
N LEU A 6 0.10 42.20 1.93
CA LEU A 6 -1.17 41.58 1.61
C LEU A 6 -2.26 42.62 1.61
N GLU A 7 -2.56 43.19 0.44
CA GLU A 7 -3.76 43.96 0.26
C GLU A 7 -4.98 43.12 0.67
N PRO A 8 -5.91 43.67 1.47
CA PRO A 8 -7.12 42.92 1.78
C PRO A 8 -7.90 42.74 0.48
N VAL A 9 -7.82 41.54 -0.08
CA VAL A 9 -8.71 41.14 -1.16
C VAL A 9 -10.11 41.14 -0.53
N ALA A 10 -10.86 42.18 -0.79
CA ALA A 10 -12.28 42.22 -0.47
C ALA A 10 -12.96 41.13 -1.32
N SER A 11 -12.91 39.91 -0.84
CA SER A 11 -13.63 38.80 -1.43
C SER A 11 -15.12 39.07 -1.20
N ALA A 12 -15.77 39.60 -2.20
CA ALA A 12 -17.22 39.55 -2.31
C ALA A 12 -17.72 38.15 -2.65
N ALA A 13 -16.96 37.12 -2.30
CA ALA A 13 -17.40 35.74 -2.41
C ALA A 13 -18.57 35.54 -1.44
N GLN A 14 -19.76 35.63 -1.96
CA GLN A 14 -20.96 35.18 -1.25
C GLN A 14 -20.76 33.70 -0.96
N ALA A 15 -20.62 33.34 0.32
CA ALA A 15 -20.56 31.95 0.73
C ALA A 15 -21.88 31.28 0.28
N THR A 16 -21.78 30.44 -0.72
CA THR A 16 -22.90 29.57 -1.09
C THR A 16 -23.07 28.56 0.04
N PRO A 17 -24.23 28.44 0.67
CA PRO A 17 -24.46 27.47 1.72
C PRO A 17 -24.15 26.08 1.16
N LEU A 18 -23.24 25.34 1.83
CA LEU A 18 -22.93 23.97 1.47
C LEU A 18 -24.17 23.11 1.78
N ALA A 19 -24.85 22.67 0.73
CA ALA A 19 -25.94 21.71 0.87
C ALA A 19 -25.30 20.31 1.21
N VAL A 20 -25.34 19.96 2.47
CA VAL A 20 -24.94 18.59 2.89
C VAL A 20 -26.03 17.63 2.41
N PRO A 21 -25.72 16.68 1.51
CA PRO A 21 -26.73 15.72 1.05
C PRO A 21 -27.22 14.88 2.23
N ARG A 22 -28.53 14.79 2.39
CA ARG A 22 -29.10 13.88 3.38
C ARG A 22 -28.93 12.46 2.90
N VAL A 23 -28.10 11.69 3.62
CA VAL A 23 -27.95 10.28 3.37
C VAL A 23 -29.23 9.57 3.80
N ASN A 24 -29.86 8.85 2.87
CA ASN A 24 -30.97 7.96 3.21
C ASN A 24 -30.37 6.61 3.70
N PRO A 25 -30.46 6.28 5.00
CA PRO A 25 -29.87 5.03 5.52
C PRO A 25 -30.44 3.78 4.83
N ALA A 26 -31.69 3.84 4.36
CA ALA A 26 -32.31 2.71 3.66
C ALA A 26 -31.73 2.48 2.24
N ALA A 27 -31.03 3.49 1.67
CA ALA A 27 -30.38 3.35 0.36
C ALA A 27 -28.98 2.73 0.44
N ILE A 28 -28.45 2.47 1.65
CA ILE A 28 -27.10 1.93 1.88
C ILE A 28 -27.14 0.41 2.16
N VAL A 29 -28.19 -0.27 1.76
CA VAL A 29 -28.21 -1.73 1.85
C VAL A 29 -27.39 -2.30 0.69
N THR A 30 -26.11 -2.44 0.91
CA THR A 30 -25.24 -3.22 0.02
C THR A 30 -25.37 -4.70 0.37
N ALA A 31 -25.62 -5.53 -0.65
CA ALA A 31 -25.53 -6.97 -0.45
C ALA A 31 -24.12 -7.34 0.07
N PRO A 32 -24.02 -8.29 1.04
CA PRO A 32 -22.72 -8.74 1.50
C PRO A 32 -21.91 -9.32 0.34
N LYS A 33 -20.65 -8.89 0.22
CA LYS A 33 -19.71 -9.37 -0.81
C LYS A 33 -18.88 -10.52 -0.24
N ALA A 34 -18.50 -11.47 -1.09
CA ALA A 34 -17.55 -12.50 -0.74
C ALA A 34 -16.15 -11.88 -0.53
N ARG A 35 -15.64 -11.95 0.69
CA ARG A 35 -14.32 -11.45 1.06
C ARG A 35 -13.29 -12.58 0.98
N ARG A 36 -12.16 -12.30 0.32
CA ARG A 36 -10.99 -13.18 0.32
C ARG A 36 -9.75 -12.39 0.74
N VAL A 37 -8.81 -13.08 1.38
CA VAL A 37 -7.47 -12.54 1.65
C VAL A 37 -6.53 -13.13 0.61
N VAL A 38 -5.94 -12.29 -0.23
CA VAL A 38 -5.21 -12.70 -1.44
C VAL A 38 -3.70 -12.50 -1.34
N GLY A 39 -3.24 -11.86 -0.27
CA GLY A 39 -1.83 -11.56 -0.06
C GLY A 39 -1.60 -10.73 1.19
N ILE A 40 -0.37 -10.31 1.36
CA ILE A 40 0.06 -9.37 2.40
C ILE A 40 1.00 -8.32 1.83
N ASP A 41 0.94 -7.12 2.37
CA ASP A 41 2.00 -6.12 2.29
C ASP A 41 2.83 -6.21 3.57
N VAL A 42 4.13 -6.41 3.42
CA VAL A 42 5.09 -6.37 4.51
C VAL A 42 5.93 -5.12 4.35
N PHE A 43 5.90 -4.26 5.36
CA PHE A 43 6.68 -3.04 5.37
C PHE A 43 7.98 -3.29 6.11
N VAL A 44 9.10 -3.14 5.41
CA VAL A 44 10.44 -3.37 5.93
C VAL A 44 11.25 -2.07 5.96
N GLU A 45 12.17 -1.98 6.89
CA GLU A 45 13.10 -0.85 7.00
C GLU A 45 14.49 -1.23 6.51
N GLY A 46 15.29 -0.24 6.22
CA GLY A 46 16.72 -0.36 5.90
C GLY A 46 17.11 0.28 4.58
N GLU A 47 18.38 0.59 4.50
CA GLU A 47 18.99 1.24 3.35
C GLU A 47 19.36 0.24 2.25
N GLY A 48 19.60 0.76 1.07
CA GLY A 48 20.10 0.03 -0.09
C GLY A 48 19.14 0.05 -1.27
N PRO A 49 19.60 -0.38 -2.45
CA PRO A 49 18.82 -0.30 -3.67
C PRO A 49 17.76 -1.43 -3.74
N ALA A 50 16.66 -1.14 -4.43
CA ALA A 50 15.58 -2.10 -4.67
C ALA A 50 16.05 -3.36 -5.43
N GLU A 51 17.06 -3.20 -6.27
CA GLU A 51 17.65 -4.27 -7.10
C GLU A 51 18.31 -5.38 -6.25
N THR A 52 18.77 -5.07 -5.06
CA THR A 52 19.30 -6.08 -4.11
C THR A 52 18.21 -6.62 -3.20
N LEU A 53 17.26 -5.77 -2.82
CA LEU A 53 16.16 -6.16 -1.94
C LEU A 53 15.18 -7.11 -2.64
N GLY A 54 14.86 -6.86 -3.92
CA GLY A 54 13.91 -7.66 -4.69
C GLY A 54 14.27 -9.15 -4.72
N PRO A 55 15.43 -9.55 -5.24
CA PRO A 55 15.84 -10.96 -5.28
C PRO A 55 15.90 -11.62 -3.89
N ALA A 56 16.31 -10.87 -2.85
CA ALA A 56 16.34 -11.40 -1.49
C ALA A 56 14.92 -11.66 -0.94
N MET A 57 13.96 -10.81 -1.26
CA MET A 57 12.54 -10.99 -0.88
C MET A 57 11.87 -12.10 -1.70
N GLU A 58 12.23 -12.28 -2.98
CA GLU A 58 11.79 -13.43 -3.79
C GLU A 58 12.28 -14.74 -3.17
N ALA A 59 13.57 -14.82 -2.83
CA ALA A 59 14.14 -15.99 -2.16
C ALA A 59 13.47 -16.26 -0.80
N ALA A 60 13.13 -15.23 -0.03
CA ALA A 60 12.38 -15.38 1.22
C ALA A 60 10.97 -15.97 0.98
N ALA A 61 10.33 -15.66 -0.13
CA ALA A 61 9.01 -16.19 -0.48
C ALA A 61 9.05 -17.65 -0.96
N GLU A 62 10.19 -18.14 -1.43
CA GLU A 62 10.34 -19.52 -1.91
C GLU A 62 9.97 -20.54 -0.83
N GLY A 63 9.13 -21.51 -1.20
CA GLY A 63 8.64 -22.56 -0.31
C GLY A 63 7.67 -22.10 0.78
N ALA A 64 7.40 -20.81 0.91
CA ALA A 64 6.37 -20.28 1.81
C ALA A 64 4.96 -20.24 1.17
N GLY A 65 4.87 -20.52 -0.12
CA GLY A 65 3.62 -20.47 -0.90
C GLY A 65 3.22 -19.06 -1.33
N PHE A 66 4.10 -18.07 -1.16
CA PHE A 66 3.90 -16.70 -1.59
C PHE A 66 4.79 -16.36 -2.79
N THR A 67 4.37 -15.35 -3.55
CA THR A 67 5.17 -14.77 -4.63
C THR A 67 5.30 -13.27 -4.39
N LEU A 68 6.50 -12.74 -4.47
CA LEU A 68 6.71 -11.30 -4.45
C LEU A 68 6.10 -10.69 -5.73
N LYS A 69 5.10 -9.85 -5.57
CA LYS A 69 4.47 -9.13 -6.70
C LYS A 69 5.25 -7.89 -7.07
N MET A 70 5.63 -7.10 -6.06
CA MET A 70 6.36 -5.86 -6.25
C MET A 70 6.95 -5.34 -4.94
N ILE A 71 7.92 -4.42 -5.06
CA ILE A 71 8.32 -3.54 -3.97
C ILE A 71 8.02 -2.11 -4.39
N SER A 72 7.47 -1.33 -3.48
CA SER A 72 7.28 0.10 -3.69
C SER A 72 7.96 0.93 -2.60
N ASN A 73 8.39 2.13 -2.99
CA ASN A 73 8.93 3.15 -2.11
C ASN A 73 8.22 4.47 -2.42
N ARG A 74 7.78 5.19 -1.39
CA ARG A 74 7.00 6.43 -1.54
C ARG A 74 5.78 6.31 -2.47
N GLY A 75 5.16 5.14 -2.52
CA GLY A 75 3.96 4.88 -3.33
C GLY A 75 4.23 4.51 -4.79
N ALA A 76 5.47 4.57 -5.27
CA ALA A 76 5.86 4.15 -6.62
C ALA A 76 6.50 2.76 -6.60
N GLN A 77 6.20 1.94 -7.62
CA GLN A 77 6.87 0.64 -7.79
C GLN A 77 8.33 0.87 -8.16
N VAL A 78 9.22 0.18 -7.44
CA VAL A 78 10.67 0.21 -7.66
C VAL A 78 11.25 -1.17 -8.01
N TYR A 79 10.48 -2.23 -7.79
CA TYR A 79 10.86 -3.58 -8.18
C TYR A 79 9.61 -4.43 -8.55
N PRO A 80 9.60 -5.23 -9.60
CA PRO A 80 10.62 -5.18 -10.67
C PRO A 80 10.71 -3.77 -11.25
N ALA A 81 11.92 -3.41 -11.69
CA ALA A 81 12.23 -2.04 -12.06
C ALA A 81 11.30 -1.50 -13.16
N THR A 82 10.71 -0.33 -12.92
CA THR A 82 9.95 0.42 -13.93
C THR A 82 10.68 1.69 -14.34
N ALA A 83 11.17 2.46 -13.37
CA ALA A 83 12.00 3.62 -13.58
C ALA A 83 12.83 3.88 -12.31
N PRO A 84 14.03 4.48 -12.42
CA PRO A 84 14.77 4.91 -11.24
C PRO A 84 13.93 5.90 -10.44
N LEU A 85 13.81 5.69 -9.13
CA LEU A 85 13.25 6.66 -8.21
C LEU A 85 14.43 7.44 -7.60
N GLU A 86 14.52 8.75 -7.87
CA GLU A 86 15.64 9.58 -7.43
C GLU A 86 15.70 9.71 -5.91
N ASP A 87 14.53 9.77 -5.24
CA ASP A 87 14.42 9.94 -3.80
C ASP A 87 13.76 8.73 -3.15
N VAL A 88 14.53 7.80 -2.64
CA VAL A 88 14.05 6.68 -1.82
C VAL A 88 14.23 6.97 -0.34
N VAL A 89 13.36 6.39 0.47
CA VAL A 89 13.45 6.37 1.93
C VAL A 89 13.71 4.96 2.42
N ASP A 90 14.14 4.81 3.66
CA ASP A 90 14.43 3.52 4.30
C ASP A 90 13.18 2.69 4.68
N HIS A 91 12.10 2.92 4.00
CA HIS A 91 10.79 2.32 4.24
C HIS A 91 10.24 1.71 2.95
N TRP A 92 10.18 0.38 2.88
CA TRP A 92 9.84 -0.38 1.67
C TRP A 92 8.59 -1.20 1.90
N ARG A 93 7.63 -1.12 0.98
CA ARG A 93 6.44 -1.97 0.97
C ARG A 93 6.67 -3.14 0.02
N CYS A 94 6.80 -4.33 0.58
CA CYS A 94 6.94 -5.57 -0.17
C CYS A 94 5.59 -6.29 -0.25
N ARG A 95 5.02 -6.41 -1.43
CA ARG A 95 3.73 -7.06 -1.68
C ARG A 95 3.93 -8.50 -2.06
N PHE A 96 3.38 -9.39 -1.23
CA PHE A 96 3.37 -10.83 -1.47
C PHE A 96 1.94 -11.29 -1.74
N LEU A 97 1.74 -12.00 -2.85
CA LEU A 97 0.48 -12.65 -3.16
C LEU A 97 0.56 -14.14 -2.79
N GLY A 98 -0.50 -14.69 -2.21
CA GLY A 98 -0.52 -16.07 -1.77
C GLY A 98 -1.57 -16.36 -0.68
N PRO A 99 -1.46 -17.50 0.01
CA PRO A 99 -2.46 -18.00 0.94
C PRO A 99 -2.46 -17.24 2.28
N ALA A 100 -2.66 -15.93 2.25
CA ALA A 100 -2.59 -15.05 3.41
C ALA A 100 -3.79 -15.17 4.38
N GLN A 101 -4.79 -16.00 4.07
CA GLN A 101 -5.82 -16.45 5.00
C GLN A 101 -5.28 -17.45 6.03
N ASP A 102 -4.14 -18.10 5.74
CA ASP A 102 -3.44 -19.04 6.61
C ASP A 102 -2.38 -18.32 7.43
N ASP A 103 -2.68 -18.02 8.68
CA ASP A 103 -1.79 -17.27 9.57
C ASP A 103 -0.47 -18.01 9.84
N ALA A 104 -0.43 -19.34 9.80
CA ALA A 104 0.80 -20.10 9.97
C ALA A 104 1.75 -19.90 8.78
N LYS A 105 1.21 -19.84 7.56
CA LYS A 105 2.01 -19.53 6.37
C LYS A 105 2.50 -18.08 6.37
N VAL A 106 1.66 -17.15 6.82
CA VAL A 106 2.08 -15.75 7.00
C VAL A 106 3.23 -15.66 7.99
N ALA A 107 3.13 -16.32 9.16
CA ALA A 107 4.19 -16.32 10.16
C ALA A 107 5.50 -16.93 9.62
N ALA A 108 5.41 -18.01 8.84
CA ALA A 108 6.57 -18.62 8.20
C ALA A 108 7.25 -17.68 7.19
N LEU A 109 6.48 -16.95 6.38
CA LEU A 109 7.01 -15.94 5.47
C LEU A 109 7.69 -14.81 6.26
N LEU A 110 7.03 -14.28 7.31
CA LEU A 110 7.57 -13.19 8.12
C LEU A 110 8.88 -13.56 8.80
N ALA A 111 9.03 -14.82 9.26
CA ALA A 111 10.30 -15.31 9.80
C ALA A 111 11.43 -15.26 8.78
N LYS A 112 11.16 -15.60 7.51
CA LYS A 112 12.13 -15.51 6.42
C LYS A 112 12.42 -14.06 6.03
N VAL A 113 11.40 -13.21 5.95
CA VAL A 113 11.57 -11.77 5.70
C VAL A 113 12.43 -11.13 6.78
N SER A 114 12.22 -11.50 8.06
CA SER A 114 13.04 -11.00 9.18
C SER A 114 14.52 -11.33 9.07
N ALA A 115 14.85 -12.44 8.41
CA ALA A 115 16.26 -12.80 8.16
C ALA A 115 16.91 -11.92 7.07
N VAL A 116 16.11 -11.27 6.21
CA VAL A 116 16.57 -10.33 5.18
C VAL A 116 16.61 -8.91 5.72
N ARG A 117 15.50 -8.47 6.30
CA ARG A 117 15.32 -7.11 6.84
C ARG A 117 14.34 -7.10 8.02
N PRO A 118 14.52 -6.20 8.99
CA PRO A 118 13.50 -5.92 9.99
C PRO A 118 12.21 -5.46 9.33
N TRP A 119 11.07 -5.99 9.77
CA TRP A 119 9.76 -5.52 9.32
C TRP A 119 9.07 -4.72 10.42
N MET A 120 8.29 -3.73 10.02
CA MET A 120 7.63 -2.76 10.89
C MET A 120 6.17 -3.14 11.13
N HIS A 121 5.43 -3.44 10.06
CA HIS A 121 4.05 -3.87 10.14
C HIS A 121 3.64 -4.68 8.90
N VAL A 122 2.48 -5.29 8.97
CA VAL A 122 1.93 -6.16 7.93
C VAL A 122 0.46 -5.83 7.72
N GLU A 123 0.05 -5.73 6.46
CA GLU A 123 -1.35 -5.60 6.07
C GLU A 123 -1.81 -6.80 5.27
N LYS A 124 -3.00 -7.35 5.58
CA LYS A 124 -3.64 -8.37 4.74
C LYS A 124 -4.36 -7.71 3.58
N LEU A 125 -4.04 -8.14 2.37
CA LEU A 125 -4.68 -7.67 1.14
C LEU A 125 -5.98 -8.43 0.92
N GLN A 126 -7.07 -7.70 0.71
CA GLN A 126 -8.39 -8.27 0.55
C GLN A 126 -8.93 -8.00 -0.85
N ASP A 127 -9.70 -8.93 -1.38
CA ASP A 127 -10.62 -8.68 -2.47
C ASP A 127 -12.08 -8.89 -2.01
N PHE A 128 -13.00 -8.26 -2.72
CA PHE A 128 -14.43 -8.44 -2.56
C PHE A 128 -15.04 -8.79 -3.91
N ASP A 129 -15.61 -9.99 -4.02
CA ASP A 129 -16.13 -10.56 -5.28
C ASP A 129 -15.07 -10.56 -6.40
N GLY A 130 -13.80 -10.77 -6.06
CA GLY A 130 -12.67 -10.76 -6.98
C GLY A 130 -12.13 -9.37 -7.36
N ALA A 131 -12.73 -8.29 -6.83
CA ALA A 131 -12.23 -6.95 -7.02
C ALA A 131 -11.25 -6.57 -5.89
N PRO A 132 -10.00 -6.16 -6.21
CA PRO A 132 -9.04 -5.72 -5.19
C PRO A 132 -9.58 -4.55 -4.35
N ALA A 133 -9.46 -4.67 -3.02
CA ALA A 133 -9.83 -3.63 -2.06
C ALA A 133 -8.60 -3.07 -1.33
N TYR A 134 -7.49 -2.98 -2.03
CA TYR A 134 -6.24 -2.40 -1.56
C TYR A 134 -5.65 -1.45 -2.60
N SER A 135 -4.86 -0.48 -2.15
CA SER A 135 -4.23 0.51 -3.03
C SER A 135 -3.08 -0.13 -3.83
N LYS A 136 -3.09 0.07 -5.14
CA LYS A 136 -1.94 -0.23 -6.00
C LYS A 136 -0.87 0.85 -5.86
N ALA A 137 0.41 0.47 -6.06
CA ALA A 137 1.48 1.41 -6.23
C ALA A 137 1.41 2.08 -7.61
N GLN A 138 1.96 3.27 -7.75
CA GLN A 138 2.14 3.88 -9.06
C GLN A 138 3.07 2.99 -9.90
N GLY A 139 2.62 2.58 -11.08
CA GLY A 139 3.33 1.66 -11.97
C GLY A 139 3.06 0.18 -11.72
N GLU A 140 2.26 -0.19 -10.71
CA GLU A 140 1.86 -1.58 -10.47
C GLU A 140 0.80 -2.02 -11.48
N ALA A 141 1.11 -3.09 -12.21
CA ALA A 141 0.22 -3.72 -13.19
C ALA A 141 -0.94 -4.51 -12.56
#